data_7438c96eca1f3c111ade4b96961cd58a
#
_entry.id   7438c96eca1f3c111ade4b96961cd58a
#
_cell.length_a   1.000
_cell.length_b   1.000
_cell.length_c   1.000
_cell.angle_alpha   90.00
_cell.angle_beta   90.00
_cell.angle_gamma   90.00
#
_symmetry.space_group_name_H-M   'P 1'
#
loop_
_entity.id
_entity.type
_entity.pdbx_description
1 polymer ?
#
loop_
_entity_poly.entity_id
_entity_poly.type
_entity_poly.pdbx_seq_one_letter_code
_entity_poly.pdbx_strand_id
1 'polypeptide(L)'
;MNASSQSPSHQVVIVGGGTAGTTVAASLLRQRPELDVAVVEPSEVHYYQPAFTLVGGGTYDMDSTRRAQKETLPETATWIHAGVATFEPDSNQLTLEDGRQVQYEHLVVAPGIKLDWDRVEGLREALGSNGVCSNYSPETAPYTWECLRQFRGGNAIFTQPPPPLKCAGAPQKIAYLAADHLRRNDLAPESNLQFYSGAGALFSVPDFVPHLQKVMDRYGIG
;
A
#
# COMPACT_ATOMS: atom_id res chain seq x y z
N MET A 1 29.81 6.63 37.42
CA MET A 1 28.38 6.63 37.77
C MET A 1 27.67 6.46 36.46
N ASN A 2 27.27 5.21 36.17
CA ASN A 2 26.44 4.93 34.99
C ASN A 2 25.02 5.40 35.30
N ALA A 3 24.60 6.48 34.66
CA ALA A 3 23.18 6.76 34.58
C ALA A 3 22.56 5.60 33.80
N SER A 4 21.79 4.76 34.49
CA SER A 4 20.90 3.82 33.84
C SER A 4 19.90 4.65 33.01
N SER A 5 20.13 4.75 31.72
CA SER A 5 19.15 5.32 30.80
C SER A 5 17.95 4.37 30.84
N GLN A 6 16.93 4.71 31.66
CA GLN A 6 15.67 4.00 31.58
C GLN A 6 15.16 4.08 30.15
N SER A 7 14.77 2.96 29.61
CA SER A 7 14.13 2.91 28.31
C SER A 7 12.87 3.78 28.34
N PRO A 8 12.60 4.60 27.32
CA PRO A 8 11.37 5.38 27.26
C PRO A 8 10.16 4.43 27.35
N SER A 9 9.18 4.83 28.15
CA SER A 9 7.96 4.08 28.38
C SER A 9 6.76 4.92 27.97
N HIS A 10 5.84 4.32 27.20
CA HIS A 10 4.62 5.00 26.75
C HIS A 10 3.39 4.16 27.10
N GLN A 11 2.25 4.80 27.32
CA GLN A 11 1.00 4.08 27.59
C GLN A 11 0.58 3.26 26.36
N VAL A 12 0.68 3.85 25.17
CA VAL A 12 0.37 3.15 23.91
C VAL A 12 1.53 3.30 22.95
N VAL A 13 2.08 2.19 22.48
CA VAL A 13 3.03 2.16 21.37
C VAL A 13 2.34 1.57 20.14
N ILE A 14 2.43 2.28 19.03
CA ILE A 14 1.89 1.87 17.74
C ILE A 14 3.07 1.63 16.80
N VAL A 15 3.22 0.41 16.30
CA VAL A 15 4.23 0.04 15.31
C VAL A 15 3.64 0.19 13.92
N GLY A 16 4.21 1.11 13.14
CA GLY A 16 3.78 1.50 11.80
C GLY A 16 2.99 2.80 11.78
N GLY A 17 3.53 3.82 11.11
CA GLY A 17 2.91 5.13 10.85
C GLY A 17 2.12 5.20 9.53
N GLY A 18 1.79 4.04 8.94
CA GLY A 18 0.90 3.97 7.79
C GLY A 18 -0.55 4.32 8.13
N THR A 19 -1.46 4.13 7.18
CA THR A 19 -2.89 4.49 7.33
C THR A 19 -3.52 3.91 8.61
N ALA A 20 -3.25 2.64 8.92
CA ALA A 20 -3.84 2.00 10.10
C ALA A 20 -3.30 2.61 11.40
N GLY A 21 -1.98 2.69 11.56
CA GLY A 21 -1.37 3.21 12.78
C GLY A 21 -1.71 4.68 13.02
N THR A 22 -1.63 5.52 11.99
CA THR A 22 -2.03 6.94 12.07
C THR A 22 -3.51 7.09 12.45
N THR A 23 -4.39 6.25 11.88
CA THR A 23 -5.83 6.28 12.22
C THR A 23 -6.06 5.90 13.68
N VAL A 24 -5.36 4.88 14.18
CA VAL A 24 -5.45 4.48 15.59
C VAL A 24 -4.95 5.59 16.49
N ALA A 25 -3.77 6.16 16.22
CA ALA A 25 -3.23 7.27 16.99
C ALA A 25 -4.21 8.46 17.04
N ALA A 26 -4.73 8.89 15.89
CA ALA A 26 -5.67 9.99 15.79
C ALA A 26 -7.00 9.68 16.51
N SER A 27 -7.48 8.45 16.45
CA SER A 27 -8.73 8.05 17.12
C SER A 27 -8.57 8.02 18.63
N LEU A 28 -7.46 7.52 19.14
CA LEU A 28 -7.16 7.48 20.56
C LEU A 28 -7.03 8.90 21.13
N LEU A 29 -6.19 9.71 20.53
CA LEU A 29 -5.90 11.08 21.01
C LEU A 29 -7.10 12.03 20.88
N ARG A 30 -8.00 11.80 19.93
CA ARG A 30 -9.27 12.55 19.84
C ARG A 30 -10.23 12.21 20.99
N GLN A 31 -10.24 10.94 21.45
CA GLN A 31 -11.11 10.50 22.54
C GLN A 31 -10.48 10.72 23.92
N ARG A 32 -9.18 10.60 24.02
CA ARG A 32 -8.37 10.64 25.23
C ARG A 32 -7.10 11.47 24.96
N PRO A 33 -7.20 12.81 24.93
CA PRO A 33 -6.07 13.70 24.59
C PRO A 33 -4.89 13.62 25.58
N GLU A 34 -5.13 13.11 26.77
CA GLU A 34 -4.13 12.93 27.83
C GLU A 34 -3.27 11.66 27.67
N LEU A 35 -3.61 10.74 26.74
CA LEU A 35 -2.84 9.54 26.55
C LEU A 35 -1.43 9.83 26.02
N ASP A 36 -0.44 9.15 26.59
CA ASP A 36 0.92 9.12 26.05
C ASP A 36 1.00 8.07 24.96
N VAL A 37 0.92 8.52 23.69
CA VAL A 37 0.94 7.69 22.50
C VAL A 37 2.23 7.91 21.73
N ALA A 38 2.99 6.83 21.48
CA ALA A 38 4.12 6.82 20.59
C ALA A 38 3.83 6.03 19.30
N VAL A 39 4.30 6.54 18.17
CA VAL A 39 4.24 5.85 16.86
C VAL A 39 5.66 5.56 16.39
N VAL A 40 5.99 4.30 16.19
CA VAL A 40 7.29 3.84 15.66
C VAL A 40 7.14 3.69 14.15
N GLU A 41 7.84 4.54 13.39
CA GLU A 41 7.79 4.55 11.92
C GLU A 41 9.13 5.00 11.35
N PRO A 42 9.80 4.17 10.55
CA PRO A 42 11.10 4.51 9.97
C PRO A 42 11.02 5.44 8.75
N SER A 43 9.87 5.56 8.09
CA SER A 43 9.74 6.38 6.89
C SER A 43 9.48 7.84 7.22
N GLU A 44 10.16 8.73 6.53
CA GLU A 44 9.90 10.18 6.56
C GLU A 44 8.72 10.59 5.67
N VAL A 45 8.25 9.66 4.83
CA VAL A 45 7.22 9.92 3.82
C VAL A 45 6.05 8.97 3.99
N HIS A 46 4.87 9.56 4.04
CA HIS A 46 3.60 8.85 3.97
C HIS A 46 3.02 8.95 2.56
N TYR A 47 2.56 7.82 2.02
CA TYR A 47 1.86 7.76 0.75
C TYR A 47 0.40 7.37 0.94
N TYR A 48 -0.51 8.09 0.28
CA TYR A 48 -1.91 7.67 0.15
C TYR A 48 -2.01 6.57 -0.93
N GLN A 49 -1.63 5.37 -0.56
CA GLN A 49 -1.52 4.21 -1.45
C GLN A 49 -2.80 3.88 -2.24
N PRO A 50 -4.05 4.11 -1.75
CA PRO A 50 -5.25 3.85 -2.56
C PRO A 50 -5.32 4.62 -3.88
N ALA A 51 -4.59 5.74 -4.01
CA ALA A 51 -4.51 6.51 -5.25
C ALA A 51 -3.54 5.95 -6.29
N PHE A 52 -2.68 4.98 -5.96
CA PHE A 52 -1.68 4.46 -6.90
C PHE A 52 -2.29 3.85 -8.17
N THR A 53 -3.47 3.23 -8.08
CA THR A 53 -4.19 2.77 -9.28
C THR A 53 -4.68 3.93 -10.15
N LEU A 54 -5.01 5.07 -9.56
CA LEU A 54 -5.41 6.28 -10.28
C LEU A 54 -4.19 6.93 -10.96
N VAL A 55 -3.02 6.87 -10.29
CA VAL A 55 -1.74 7.29 -10.89
C VAL A 55 -1.43 6.42 -12.10
N GLY A 56 -1.47 5.10 -11.95
CA GLY A 56 -1.25 4.16 -13.06
C GLY A 56 -2.26 4.30 -14.20
N GLY A 57 -3.48 4.75 -13.90
CA GLY A 57 -4.52 5.08 -14.88
C GLY A 57 -4.45 6.50 -15.44
N GLY A 58 -3.45 7.31 -15.04
CA GLY A 58 -3.25 8.67 -15.53
C GLY A 58 -4.27 9.70 -15.07
N THR A 59 -5.03 9.41 -14.00
CA THR A 59 -6.09 10.28 -13.49
C THR A 59 -5.74 10.98 -12.18
N TYR A 60 -4.57 10.69 -11.64
CA TYR A 60 -4.06 11.30 -10.41
C TYR A 60 -2.54 11.47 -10.49
N ASP A 61 -2.04 12.52 -9.85
CA ASP A 61 -0.61 12.80 -9.80
C ASP A 61 0.06 12.07 -8.64
N MET A 62 1.26 11.52 -8.88
CA MET A 62 2.01 10.76 -7.88
C MET A 62 2.44 11.62 -6.69
N ASP A 63 2.92 12.85 -6.94
CA ASP A 63 3.37 13.74 -5.88
C ASP A 63 2.22 14.16 -4.97
N SER A 64 1.01 14.24 -5.49
CA SER A 64 -0.21 14.52 -4.71
C SER A 64 -0.58 13.39 -3.74
N THR A 65 -0.02 12.18 -3.91
CA THR A 65 -0.21 11.07 -2.96
C THR A 65 0.72 11.15 -1.75
N ARG A 66 1.75 11.99 -1.82
CA ARG A 66 2.87 12.07 -0.89
C ARG A 66 2.67 13.17 0.15
N ARG A 67 3.01 12.88 1.40
CA ARG A 67 3.09 13.85 2.51
C ARG A 67 4.30 13.54 3.38
N ALA A 68 4.82 14.54 4.10
CA ALA A 68 5.77 14.29 5.16
C ALA A 68 5.09 13.45 6.27
N GLN A 69 5.74 12.41 6.76
CA GLN A 69 5.19 11.53 7.80
C GLN A 69 4.74 12.31 9.02
N LYS A 70 5.56 13.30 9.44
CA LYS A 70 5.26 14.18 10.57
C LYS A 70 3.92 14.91 10.43
N GLU A 71 3.51 15.27 9.21
CA GLU A 71 2.27 16.00 8.95
C GLU A 71 1.02 15.09 9.02
N THR A 72 1.22 13.78 9.00
CA THR A 72 0.13 12.80 9.06
C THR A 72 -0.14 12.31 10.49
N LEU A 73 0.81 12.49 11.38
CA LEU A 73 0.69 12.08 12.77
C LEU A 73 0.00 13.19 13.60
N PRO A 74 -0.79 12.82 14.62
CA PRO A 74 -1.31 13.80 15.58
C PRO A 74 -0.16 14.57 16.25
N GLU A 75 -0.32 15.88 16.46
CA GLU A 75 0.71 16.75 17.04
C GLU A 75 1.18 16.30 18.43
N THR A 76 0.28 15.69 19.21
CA THR A 76 0.57 15.21 20.56
C THR A 76 1.16 13.80 20.59
N ALA A 77 1.21 13.10 19.46
CA ALA A 77 1.85 11.80 19.39
C ALA A 77 3.37 11.93 19.32
N THR A 78 4.08 11.10 20.07
CA THR A 78 5.54 10.97 19.96
C THR A 78 5.89 10.15 18.74
N TRP A 79 6.59 10.72 17.75
CA TRP A 79 7.13 9.97 16.63
C TRP A 79 8.52 9.43 16.96
N ILE A 80 8.64 8.10 17.00
CA ILE A 80 9.90 7.40 17.13
C ILE A 80 10.35 7.01 15.71
N HIS A 81 11.30 7.78 15.18
CA HIS A 81 11.83 7.56 13.83
C HIS A 81 12.83 6.40 13.84
N ALA A 82 12.32 5.18 13.76
CA ALA A 82 13.09 3.93 13.71
C ALA A 82 12.21 2.76 13.26
N GLY A 83 12.83 1.68 12.80
CA GLY A 83 12.18 0.38 12.61
C GLY A 83 12.22 -0.45 13.91
N VAL A 84 11.33 -1.44 14.01
CA VAL A 84 11.32 -2.41 15.12
C VAL A 84 12.07 -3.67 14.68
N ALA A 85 13.08 -4.06 15.48
CA ALA A 85 13.85 -5.29 15.26
C ALA A 85 13.19 -6.51 15.92
N THR A 86 12.79 -6.38 17.20
CA THR A 86 12.19 -7.50 17.95
C THR A 86 11.06 -7.03 18.86
N PHE A 87 10.19 -7.97 19.21
CA PHE A 87 9.09 -7.81 20.14
C PHE A 87 9.28 -8.75 21.33
N GLU A 88 9.25 -8.20 22.54
CA GLU A 88 9.34 -8.95 23.80
C GLU A 88 8.02 -8.77 24.60
N PRO A 89 6.93 -9.45 24.20
CA PRO A 89 5.60 -9.20 24.77
C PRO A 89 5.50 -9.57 26.26
N ASP A 90 6.27 -10.55 26.73
CA ASP A 90 6.27 -10.97 28.15
C ASP A 90 6.81 -9.87 29.09
N SER A 91 7.62 -8.95 28.56
CA SER A 91 8.16 -7.80 29.30
C SER A 91 7.56 -6.46 28.87
N ASN A 92 6.53 -6.47 28.02
CA ASN A 92 5.93 -5.28 27.41
C ASN A 92 6.97 -4.34 26.80
N GLN A 93 7.89 -4.89 26.03
CA GLN A 93 9.02 -4.17 25.46
C GLN A 93 9.18 -4.50 23.98
N LEU A 94 9.74 -3.57 23.25
CA LEU A 94 10.26 -3.80 21.90
C LEU A 94 11.66 -3.20 21.78
N THR A 95 12.47 -3.80 20.90
CA THR A 95 13.80 -3.32 20.56
C THR A 95 13.78 -2.75 19.15
N LEU A 96 14.27 -1.52 18.99
CA LEU A 96 14.39 -0.84 17.71
C LEU A 96 15.62 -1.32 16.93
N GLU A 97 15.65 -1.09 15.61
CA GLU A 97 16.77 -1.46 14.74
C GLU A 97 18.09 -0.77 15.12
N ASP A 98 18.02 0.38 15.81
CA ASP A 98 19.19 1.11 16.33
C ASP A 98 19.62 0.65 17.75
N GLY A 99 18.99 -0.39 18.29
CA GLY A 99 19.29 -0.98 19.58
C GLY A 99 18.61 -0.29 20.78
N ARG A 100 17.89 0.81 20.60
CA ARG A 100 17.10 1.41 21.67
C ARG A 100 15.93 0.48 22.05
N GLN A 101 15.57 0.50 23.32
CA GLN A 101 14.42 -0.22 23.83
C GLN A 101 13.27 0.74 24.16
N VAL A 102 12.04 0.32 23.92
CA VAL A 102 10.82 1.06 24.22
C VAL A 102 9.88 0.16 24.99
N GLN A 103 9.39 0.63 26.14
CA GLN A 103 8.39 -0.06 26.94
C GLN A 103 6.99 0.49 26.66
N TYR A 104 5.97 -0.34 26.88
CA TYR A 104 4.58 0.03 26.64
C TYR A 104 3.63 -0.64 27.65
N GLU A 105 2.48 -0.01 27.89
CA GLU A 105 1.35 -0.68 28.55
C GLU A 105 0.46 -1.40 27.55
N HIS A 106 0.28 -0.79 26.36
CA HIS A 106 -0.51 -1.36 25.26
C HIS A 106 0.28 -1.26 23.94
N LEU A 107 0.23 -2.32 23.14
CA LEU A 107 0.88 -2.38 21.85
C LEU A 107 -0.13 -2.55 20.72
N VAL A 108 -0.01 -1.72 19.69
CA VAL A 108 -0.71 -1.87 18.41
C VAL A 108 0.30 -2.19 17.32
N VAL A 109 0.11 -3.29 16.60
CA VAL A 109 1.02 -3.73 15.54
C VAL A 109 0.35 -3.52 14.18
N ALA A 110 0.79 -2.50 13.44
CA ALA A 110 0.21 -2.08 12.16
C ALA A 110 1.29 -1.77 11.10
N PRO A 111 2.30 -2.65 10.88
CA PRO A 111 3.46 -2.36 10.03
C PRO A 111 3.14 -2.39 8.52
N GLY A 112 1.91 -2.75 8.14
CA GLY A 112 1.54 -2.92 6.75
C GLY A 112 2.04 -4.23 6.16
N ILE A 113 2.35 -4.24 4.86
CA ILE A 113 2.84 -5.41 4.13
C ILE A 113 4.10 -5.07 3.35
N LYS A 114 4.93 -6.07 3.12
CA LYS A 114 6.03 -6.04 2.18
C LYS A 114 5.61 -6.67 0.86
N LEU A 115 5.98 -6.04 -0.25
CA LEU A 115 5.79 -6.61 -1.58
C LEU A 115 6.91 -7.61 -1.87
N ASP A 116 6.51 -8.84 -2.13
CA ASP A 116 7.45 -9.96 -2.34
C ASP A 116 7.61 -10.24 -3.85
N TRP A 117 8.30 -9.33 -4.54
CA TRP A 117 8.54 -9.42 -5.97
C TRP A 117 9.33 -10.65 -6.38
N ASP A 118 10.21 -11.13 -5.49
CA ASP A 118 11.11 -12.27 -5.75
C ASP A 118 10.37 -13.61 -5.79
N ARG A 119 9.11 -13.67 -5.37
CA ARG A 119 8.27 -14.87 -5.52
C ARG A 119 7.90 -15.18 -6.97
N VAL A 120 8.07 -14.23 -7.86
CA VAL A 120 7.88 -14.42 -9.31
C VAL A 120 9.24 -14.23 -9.97
N GLU A 121 9.77 -15.30 -10.55
CA GLU A 121 11.09 -15.31 -11.20
C GLU A 121 11.18 -14.20 -12.26
N GLY A 122 12.23 -13.39 -12.21
CA GLY A 122 12.48 -12.30 -13.14
C GLY A 122 11.60 -11.05 -12.97
N LEU A 123 10.61 -11.06 -12.04
CA LEU A 123 9.71 -9.92 -11.90
C LEU A 123 10.42 -8.68 -11.35
N ARG A 124 11.27 -8.84 -10.34
CA ARG A 124 11.98 -7.70 -9.72
C ARG A 124 12.85 -6.96 -10.73
N GLU A 125 13.57 -7.70 -11.56
CA GLU A 125 14.48 -7.15 -12.59
C GLU A 125 13.71 -6.52 -13.75
N ALA A 126 12.52 -7.04 -14.06
CA ALA A 126 11.71 -6.55 -15.17
C ALA A 126 10.88 -5.33 -14.82
N LEU A 127 10.54 -5.13 -13.53
CA LEU A 127 9.70 -4.01 -13.09
C LEU A 127 10.28 -2.66 -13.51
N GLY A 128 9.43 -1.82 -14.13
CA GLY A 128 9.83 -0.51 -14.64
C GLY A 128 10.48 -0.55 -16.02
N SER A 129 10.48 -1.70 -16.71
CA SER A 129 11.05 -1.85 -18.05
C SER A 129 10.20 -2.76 -18.93
N ASN A 130 10.33 -2.64 -20.25
CA ASN A 130 9.72 -3.53 -21.25
C ASN A 130 8.20 -3.75 -21.08
N GLY A 131 7.48 -2.78 -20.53
CA GLY A 131 6.04 -2.87 -20.29
C GLY A 131 5.65 -3.65 -19.03
N VAL A 132 6.60 -4.10 -18.21
CA VAL A 132 6.32 -4.77 -16.94
C VAL A 132 6.19 -3.74 -15.83
N CYS A 133 4.97 -3.57 -15.31
CA CYS A 133 4.64 -2.51 -14.37
C CYS A 133 3.76 -3.01 -13.20
N SER A 134 3.64 -2.22 -12.16
CA SER A 134 2.79 -2.50 -11.00
C SER A 134 2.30 -1.21 -10.35
N ASN A 135 1.06 -1.23 -9.84
CA ASN A 135 0.49 -0.12 -9.06
C ASN A 135 0.67 -0.29 -7.55
N TYR A 136 1.46 -1.25 -7.11
CA TYR A 136 1.58 -1.54 -5.68
C TYR A 136 2.68 -0.75 -4.99
N SER A 137 3.56 -0.08 -5.74
CA SER A 137 4.60 0.78 -5.16
C SER A 137 4.62 2.17 -5.80
N PRO A 138 5.10 3.19 -5.06
CA PRO A 138 5.20 4.55 -5.58
C PRO A 138 6.22 4.67 -6.73
N GLU A 139 7.22 3.79 -6.77
CA GLU A 139 8.25 3.79 -7.80
C GLU A 139 7.74 3.23 -9.13
N THR A 140 6.80 2.27 -9.07
CA THR A 140 6.34 1.54 -10.27
C THR A 140 5.00 2.04 -10.83
N ALA A 141 4.16 2.66 -10.00
CA ALA A 141 2.84 3.14 -10.43
C ALA A 141 2.90 4.19 -11.55
N PRO A 142 3.82 5.17 -11.55
CA PRO A 142 3.95 6.12 -12.67
C PRO A 142 4.29 5.45 -14.00
N TYR A 143 5.13 4.41 -13.97
CA TYR A 143 5.50 3.67 -15.18
C TYR A 143 4.31 2.94 -15.80
N THR A 144 3.32 2.51 -15.01
CA THR A 144 2.07 1.96 -15.55
C THR A 144 1.36 2.95 -16.46
N TRP A 145 1.27 4.22 -16.03
CA TRP A 145 0.69 5.26 -16.88
C TRP A 145 1.54 5.52 -18.12
N GLU A 146 2.85 5.52 -18.00
CA GLU A 146 3.72 5.68 -19.15
C GLU A 146 3.50 4.58 -20.18
N CYS A 147 3.40 3.31 -19.77
CA CYS A 147 3.06 2.19 -20.63
C CYS A 147 1.70 2.41 -21.32
N LEU A 148 0.67 2.79 -20.58
CA LEU A 148 -0.67 2.98 -21.12
C LEU A 148 -0.74 4.13 -22.14
N ARG A 149 -0.16 5.28 -21.85
CA ARG A 149 -0.18 6.44 -22.75
C ARG A 149 0.62 6.23 -24.05
N GLN A 150 1.59 5.31 -24.02
CA GLN A 150 2.39 4.92 -25.18
C GLN A 150 1.83 3.73 -25.95
N PHE A 151 0.88 2.99 -25.35
CA PHE A 151 0.28 1.80 -25.95
C PHE A 151 -0.46 2.15 -27.25
N ARG A 152 -0.28 1.34 -28.31
CA ARG A 152 -0.90 1.56 -29.62
C ARG A 152 -1.65 0.34 -30.13
N GLY A 153 -1.96 -0.60 -29.24
CA GLY A 153 -2.60 -1.87 -29.57
C GLY A 153 -1.73 -3.07 -29.22
N GLY A 154 -2.31 -4.27 -29.40
CA GLY A 154 -1.69 -5.52 -29.01
C GLY A 154 -2.21 -6.05 -27.66
N ASN A 155 -1.42 -6.86 -26.98
CA ASN A 155 -1.83 -7.48 -25.73
C ASN A 155 -1.55 -6.59 -24.52
N ALA A 156 -2.59 -6.34 -23.70
CA ALA A 156 -2.48 -5.72 -22.40
C ALA A 156 -2.93 -6.73 -21.34
N ILE A 157 -1.99 -7.22 -20.54
CA ILE A 157 -2.23 -8.28 -19.55
C ILE A 157 -2.23 -7.68 -18.16
N PHE A 158 -3.31 -7.95 -17.41
CA PHE A 158 -3.46 -7.57 -16.01
C PHE A 158 -3.49 -8.83 -15.15
N THR A 159 -2.78 -8.80 -14.03
CA THR A 159 -2.66 -9.98 -13.17
C THR A 159 -3.05 -9.67 -11.74
N GLN A 160 -3.70 -10.64 -11.12
CA GLN A 160 -3.97 -10.66 -9.68
C GLN A 160 -3.31 -11.89 -9.08
N PRO A 161 -2.36 -11.74 -8.14
CA PRO A 161 -1.74 -12.89 -7.49
C PRO A 161 -2.77 -13.64 -6.62
N PRO A 162 -2.49 -14.91 -6.26
CA PRO A 162 -3.29 -15.63 -5.29
C PRO A 162 -3.20 -14.96 -3.90
N PRO A 163 -4.22 -15.14 -3.03
CA PRO A 163 -4.14 -14.70 -1.64
C PRO A 163 -2.94 -15.34 -0.89
N PRO A 164 -2.37 -14.62 0.10
CA PRO A 164 -2.77 -13.33 0.62
C PRO A 164 -2.32 -12.16 -0.24
N LEU A 165 -3.22 -11.23 -0.53
CA LEU A 165 -2.91 -10.00 -1.24
C LEU A 165 -3.58 -8.81 -0.56
N LYS A 166 -2.99 -7.64 -0.70
CA LYS A 166 -3.60 -6.39 -0.30
C LYS A 166 -4.48 -5.85 -1.42
N CYS A 167 -5.73 -5.49 -1.10
CA CYS A 167 -6.68 -4.84 -2.01
C CYS A 167 -7.01 -5.64 -3.29
N ALA A 168 -7.87 -6.66 -3.17
CA ALA A 168 -8.33 -7.47 -4.30
C ALA A 168 -9.00 -6.67 -5.43
N GLY A 169 -9.42 -5.42 -5.18
CA GLY A 169 -9.97 -4.53 -6.20
C GLY A 169 -8.92 -3.76 -7.00
N ALA A 170 -7.68 -3.65 -6.53
CA ALA A 170 -6.67 -2.82 -7.20
C ALA A 170 -6.28 -3.35 -8.60
N PRO A 171 -6.04 -4.65 -8.80
CA PRO A 171 -5.75 -5.20 -10.12
C PRO A 171 -6.88 -4.98 -11.12
N GLN A 172 -8.13 -5.14 -10.68
CA GLN A 172 -9.30 -4.89 -11.52
C GLN A 172 -9.45 -3.40 -11.84
N LYS A 173 -9.24 -2.51 -10.84
CA LYS A 173 -9.37 -1.06 -11.05
C LYS A 173 -8.43 -0.58 -12.16
N ILE A 174 -7.16 -1.03 -12.18
CA ILE A 174 -6.25 -0.61 -13.25
C ILE A 174 -6.65 -1.20 -14.60
N ALA A 175 -7.16 -2.43 -14.66
CA ALA A 175 -7.65 -3.01 -15.90
C ALA A 175 -8.83 -2.19 -16.47
N TYR A 176 -9.76 -1.77 -15.60
CA TYR A 176 -10.89 -0.93 -16.04
C TYR A 176 -10.46 0.49 -16.47
N LEU A 177 -9.53 1.11 -15.75
CA LEU A 177 -8.99 2.43 -16.12
C LEU A 177 -8.24 2.37 -17.45
N ALA A 178 -7.46 1.31 -17.66
CA ALA A 178 -6.78 1.07 -18.92
C ALA A 178 -7.77 0.87 -20.07
N ALA A 179 -8.78 0.02 -19.90
CA ALA A 179 -9.81 -0.22 -20.90
C ALA A 179 -10.58 1.05 -21.26
N ASP A 180 -10.92 1.89 -20.27
CA ASP A 180 -11.56 3.19 -20.51
C ASP A 180 -10.64 4.15 -21.28
N HIS A 181 -9.35 4.20 -20.91
CA HIS A 181 -8.36 4.99 -21.61
C HIS A 181 -8.23 4.58 -23.08
N LEU A 182 -8.10 3.28 -23.36
CA LEU A 182 -8.00 2.76 -24.72
C LEU A 182 -9.25 3.02 -25.55
N ARG A 183 -10.42 2.90 -24.95
CA ARG A 183 -11.70 3.21 -25.61
C ARG A 183 -11.82 4.69 -25.96
N ARG A 184 -11.43 5.60 -25.05
CA ARG A 184 -11.49 7.06 -25.27
C ARG A 184 -10.52 7.54 -26.34
N ASN A 185 -9.49 6.75 -26.65
CA ASN A 185 -8.47 7.07 -27.64
C ASN A 185 -8.58 6.22 -28.91
N ASP A 186 -9.73 5.55 -29.13
CA ASP A 186 -10.04 4.71 -30.30
C ASP A 186 -9.02 3.55 -30.50
N LEU A 187 -8.36 3.12 -29.43
CA LEU A 187 -7.38 2.02 -29.44
C LEU A 187 -7.98 0.66 -29.05
N ALA A 188 -9.23 0.64 -28.58
CA ALA A 188 -9.87 -0.59 -28.12
C ALA A 188 -9.97 -1.68 -29.22
N PRO A 189 -10.26 -1.38 -30.50
CA PRO A 189 -10.32 -2.41 -31.55
C PRO A 189 -8.98 -3.11 -31.81
N GLU A 190 -7.87 -2.41 -31.60
CA GLU A 190 -6.51 -2.90 -31.82
C GLU A 190 -5.90 -3.53 -30.56
N SER A 191 -6.68 -3.61 -29.46
CA SER A 191 -6.22 -4.02 -28.14
C SER A 191 -6.88 -5.30 -27.68
N ASN A 192 -6.09 -6.24 -27.19
CA ASN A 192 -6.54 -7.47 -26.53
C ASN A 192 -6.24 -7.36 -25.04
N LEU A 193 -7.28 -7.04 -24.24
CA LEU A 193 -7.16 -6.90 -22.79
C LEU A 193 -7.51 -8.23 -22.13
N GLN A 194 -6.62 -8.70 -21.26
CA GLN A 194 -6.81 -9.95 -20.53
C GLN A 194 -6.53 -9.75 -19.04
N PHE A 195 -7.34 -10.38 -18.20
CA PHE A 195 -7.21 -10.36 -16.75
C PHE A 195 -7.01 -11.78 -16.21
N TYR A 196 -5.81 -12.06 -15.69
CA TYR A 196 -5.48 -13.33 -15.08
C TYR A 196 -5.55 -13.24 -13.56
N SER A 197 -6.41 -14.06 -12.97
CA SER A 197 -6.59 -14.11 -11.52
C SER A 197 -6.08 -15.41 -10.93
N GLY A 198 -5.23 -15.31 -9.90
CA GLY A 198 -4.85 -16.45 -9.06
C GLY A 198 -5.90 -16.79 -7.99
N ALA A 199 -6.99 -16.02 -7.90
CA ALA A 199 -8.14 -16.30 -7.02
C ALA A 199 -9.23 -17.08 -7.77
N GLY A 200 -10.06 -17.82 -7.02
CA GLY A 200 -11.16 -18.63 -7.60
C GLY A 200 -12.35 -17.79 -8.12
N ALA A 201 -12.39 -16.48 -7.87
CA ALA A 201 -13.41 -15.55 -8.33
C ALA A 201 -12.84 -14.14 -8.49
N LEU A 202 -13.57 -13.26 -9.19
CA LEU A 202 -13.17 -11.86 -9.38
C LEU A 202 -13.08 -11.08 -8.06
N PHE A 203 -13.87 -11.45 -7.06
CA PHE A 203 -13.86 -10.79 -5.75
C PHE A 203 -14.28 -11.76 -4.65
N SER A 204 -13.84 -11.49 -3.42
CA SER A 204 -14.13 -12.33 -2.25
C SER A 204 -15.56 -12.25 -1.74
N VAL A 205 -16.30 -11.18 -2.09
CA VAL A 205 -17.73 -11.02 -1.76
C VAL A 205 -18.55 -11.44 -2.98
N PRO A 206 -19.29 -12.58 -2.92
CA PRO A 206 -19.97 -13.15 -4.07
C PRO A 206 -20.97 -12.21 -4.74
N ASP A 207 -21.67 -11.40 -3.95
CA ASP A 207 -22.71 -10.47 -4.46
C ASP A 207 -22.15 -9.43 -5.44
N PHE A 208 -20.85 -9.10 -5.34
CA PHE A 208 -20.22 -8.14 -6.26
C PHE A 208 -19.76 -8.79 -7.57
N VAL A 209 -19.55 -10.10 -7.60
CA VAL A 209 -18.98 -10.79 -8.77
C VAL A 209 -19.82 -10.59 -10.03
N PRO A 210 -21.18 -10.73 -10.04
CA PRO A 210 -21.97 -10.49 -11.24
C PRO A 210 -21.89 -9.05 -11.75
N HIS A 211 -21.70 -8.08 -10.86
CA HIS A 211 -21.58 -6.67 -11.26
C HIS A 211 -20.21 -6.39 -11.87
N LEU A 212 -19.14 -6.97 -11.31
CA LEU A 212 -17.78 -6.86 -11.84
C LEU A 212 -17.67 -7.56 -13.20
N GLN A 213 -18.30 -8.73 -13.36
CA GLN A 213 -18.34 -9.43 -14.65
C GLN A 213 -18.99 -8.57 -15.74
N LYS A 214 -20.10 -7.91 -15.45
CA LYS A 214 -20.74 -6.97 -16.41
C LYS A 214 -19.81 -5.83 -16.83
N VAL A 215 -18.90 -5.40 -15.94
CA VAL A 215 -17.90 -4.38 -16.29
C VAL A 215 -16.83 -4.97 -17.21
N MET A 216 -16.33 -6.19 -16.90
CA MET A 216 -15.40 -6.92 -17.78
C MET A 216 -16.00 -7.08 -19.18
N ASP A 217 -17.22 -7.59 -19.27
CA ASP A 217 -17.94 -7.81 -20.54
C ASP A 217 -18.10 -6.51 -21.34
N ARG A 218 -18.49 -5.40 -20.65
CA ARG A 218 -18.68 -4.09 -21.27
C ARG A 218 -17.39 -3.53 -21.89
N TYR A 219 -16.24 -3.83 -21.29
CA TYR A 219 -14.94 -3.38 -21.77
C TYR A 219 -14.23 -4.41 -22.66
N GLY A 220 -14.81 -5.60 -22.85
CA GLY A 220 -14.21 -6.67 -23.64
C GLY A 220 -12.91 -7.20 -23.01
N ILE A 221 -12.84 -7.27 -21.66
CA ILE A 221 -11.70 -7.81 -20.93
C ILE A 221 -11.93 -9.32 -20.77
N GLY A 222 -11.04 -10.14 -21.37
CA GLY A 222 -11.07 -11.59 -21.28
C GLY A 222 -10.42 -12.16 -20.03
#